data_6e2338b58f83218ccba29bc684aca567
#
_entry.id   6e2338b58f83218ccba29bc684aca567
#
_cell.length_a   1.000
_cell.length_b   1.000
_cell.length_c   1.000
_cell.angle_alpha   90.00
_cell.angle_beta   90.00
_cell.angle_gamma   90.00
#
_symmetry.space_group_name_H-M   'P 1'
#
loop_
_entity.id
_entity.type
_entity.pdbx_description
1 polymer ?
#
loop_
_entity_poly.entity_id
_entity_poly.type
_entity_poly.pdbx_seq_one_letter_code
_entity_poly.pdbx_strand_id
1 'polypeptide(L)'
;MNDRNLRPAYAVLCAALLALFAGTSLAAPEEDCNKCHQAMSKGNILHAAMKKGCGACHLSPHADKDRPTLSLRAEQPALCYECHNKALFLRRYEHKPTVTGKCTVCHNPHSANSNGLLKAAVPELCWKCHDKTFATGKKNIHFPTTALCLFCHDAHSSDNHEKLLTFTMPELCYKCHDRKSIIDRTGVMHQPVFEGKCTTCHNPHAQNTKDLLVTDAPALCYSCHNKGPFSDGIPHAPVEQGNCMACHTAHQSKTEKLLQAKQPELCYKCHDKKSFVGGKHGGGQCRACHTVHTSKVKHMLVKATPALCFDCHMKVELMGRERHGPFKIGMCSSCHSSHQSKLPSLLIGKVPDLCFTCHTTEDFKGKVVHKPVAEGLCYDCHVTHTGQFKNLLKFDGNEVCRKCHEKIFKSPHPATPPPPSLRIKASGSSSGHPIDRGDDPKRPGRKMACVSCHNPHSSDWKGLFRYKADKPADLCQHCHR
;
A
#
# COMPACT_ATOMS: atom_id res chain seq x y z
N MET A 1 -72.50 -23.81 -40.73
CA MET A 1 -73.25 -24.99 -41.17
C MET A 1 -73.41 -25.83 -39.93
N ASN A 2 -74.56 -25.68 -39.30
CA ASN A 2 -75.71 -26.59 -39.31
C ASN A 2 -75.35 -27.93 -38.63
N ASP A 3 -76.04 -28.46 -37.68
CA ASP A 3 -77.41 -28.36 -37.18
C ASP A 3 -77.50 -29.05 -35.82
N ARG A 4 -78.13 -28.44 -34.88
CA ARG A 4 -79.49 -28.72 -34.36
C ARG A 4 -79.71 -30.07 -33.67
N ASN A 5 -80.08 -29.87 -32.38
CA ASN A 5 -81.23 -30.46 -31.71
C ASN A 5 -81.32 -31.99 -31.53
N LEU A 6 -81.40 -32.39 -30.25
CA LEU A 6 -82.69 -32.99 -29.73
C LEU A 6 -82.62 -33.24 -28.22
N ARG A 7 -83.40 -32.46 -27.48
CA ARG A 7 -84.01 -32.94 -26.19
C ARG A 7 -85.19 -33.88 -26.58
N PRO A 8 -85.77 -34.65 -25.73
CA PRO A 8 -86.15 -34.35 -24.33
C PRO A 8 -86.20 -35.55 -23.32
N ALA A 9 -86.44 -35.18 -22.08
CA ALA A 9 -87.33 -35.75 -21.09
C ALA A 9 -87.13 -37.21 -20.67
N TYR A 10 -86.63 -37.36 -19.42
CA TYR A 10 -87.26 -38.15 -18.39
C TYR A 10 -86.94 -37.44 -17.03
N ALA A 11 -87.90 -36.60 -16.67
CA ALA A 11 -87.98 -36.00 -15.34
C ALA A 11 -88.81 -36.93 -14.46
N VAL A 12 -88.52 -36.86 -13.16
CA VAL A 12 -89.45 -37.19 -12.08
C VAL A 12 -89.66 -38.68 -11.79
N LEU A 13 -88.92 -39.24 -10.85
CA LEU A 13 -89.37 -40.04 -9.71
C LEU A 13 -88.12 -40.66 -9.03
N CYS A 14 -87.48 -40.00 -8.08
CA CYS A 14 -86.73 -40.56 -6.95
C CYS A 14 -86.27 -39.43 -5.97
N ALA A 15 -87.24 -38.58 -5.65
CA ALA A 15 -87.02 -37.58 -4.60
C ALA A 15 -87.98 -37.88 -3.43
N ALA A 16 -87.79 -38.94 -2.77
CA ALA A 16 -88.42 -39.19 -1.47
C ALA A 16 -88.01 -40.53 -0.83
N LEU A 17 -86.73 -40.67 -0.45
CA LEU A 17 -86.27 -41.70 0.51
C LEU A 17 -84.76 -41.59 0.88
N LEU A 18 -84.26 -40.38 1.03
CA LEU A 18 -82.87 -40.16 1.58
C LEU A 18 -82.88 -38.96 2.58
N ALA A 19 -83.95 -38.78 3.33
CA ALA A 19 -83.99 -37.77 4.39
C ALA A 19 -84.30 -38.44 5.70
N LEU A 20 -83.51 -39.32 6.22
CA LEU A 20 -83.54 -39.82 7.61
C LEU A 20 -82.28 -40.59 7.98
N PHE A 21 -81.11 -39.95 7.81
CA PHE A 21 -79.91 -40.22 8.60
C PHE A 21 -79.00 -38.98 8.61
N ALA A 22 -79.60 -37.84 9.04
CA ALA A 22 -78.83 -36.82 9.63
C ALA A 22 -78.56 -37.29 11.08
N GLY A 23 -77.53 -38.15 11.17
CA GLY A 23 -76.94 -38.44 12.46
C GLY A 23 -76.40 -37.13 13.04
N THR A 24 -77.13 -36.59 14.00
CA THR A 24 -76.57 -35.58 14.88
C THR A 24 -75.33 -36.20 15.53
N SER A 25 -74.22 -35.88 15.01
CA SER A 25 -72.99 -36.06 15.73
C SER A 25 -73.08 -35.17 16.96
N LEU A 26 -73.57 -35.77 18.06
CA LEU A 26 -73.46 -35.19 19.38
C LEU A 26 -71.94 -34.95 19.60
N ALA A 27 -71.49 -33.74 19.35
CA ALA A 27 -70.22 -33.31 19.84
C ALA A 27 -70.21 -33.59 21.35
N ALA A 28 -69.37 -34.51 21.79
CA ALA A 28 -69.14 -34.71 23.21
C ALA A 28 -68.92 -33.34 23.86
N PRO A 29 -69.46 -33.05 25.05
CA PRO A 29 -69.22 -31.78 25.71
C PRO A 29 -67.71 -31.58 25.76
N GLU A 30 -67.28 -30.45 25.28
CA GLU A 30 -65.89 -30.06 25.26
C GLU A 30 -65.39 -30.01 26.70
N GLU A 31 -64.85 -31.11 27.23
CA GLU A 31 -64.26 -31.16 28.56
C GLU A 31 -63.24 -30.01 28.64
N ASP A 32 -63.44 -29.13 29.64
CA ASP A 32 -62.47 -28.04 29.88
C ASP A 32 -61.16 -28.61 30.38
N CYS A 33 -60.32 -29.01 29.41
CA CYS A 33 -59.00 -29.62 29.64
C CYS A 33 -58.14 -28.75 30.54
N ASN A 34 -58.38 -27.44 30.58
CA ASN A 34 -57.63 -26.50 31.40
C ASN A 34 -57.91 -26.70 32.91
N LYS A 35 -58.97 -27.34 33.30
CA LYS A 35 -59.21 -27.66 34.73
C LYS A 35 -58.11 -28.56 35.30
N CYS A 36 -57.61 -29.51 34.50
CA CYS A 36 -56.59 -30.43 34.93
C CYS A 36 -55.17 -30.01 34.33
N HIS A 37 -55.14 -29.41 33.15
CA HIS A 37 -53.91 -29.05 32.43
C HIS A 37 -53.61 -27.55 32.45
N GLN A 38 -53.81 -26.89 33.61
CA GLN A 38 -53.54 -25.44 33.77
C GLN A 38 -52.15 -24.99 33.36
N ALA A 39 -51.16 -25.88 33.47
CA ALA A 39 -49.77 -25.57 33.10
C ALA A 39 -49.61 -25.23 31.61
N MET A 40 -50.50 -25.69 30.74
CA MET A 40 -50.41 -25.47 29.28
C MET A 40 -50.78 -24.04 28.89
N SER A 41 -51.51 -23.31 29.74
CA SER A 41 -51.95 -21.93 29.51
C SER A 41 -51.28 -20.89 30.42
N LYS A 42 -50.20 -21.26 31.15
CA LYS A 42 -49.56 -20.34 32.12
C LYS A 42 -48.64 -19.28 31.48
N GLY A 43 -48.29 -19.40 30.23
CA GLY A 43 -47.45 -18.40 29.54
C GLY A 43 -48.23 -17.11 29.22
N ASN A 44 -47.56 -15.97 29.21
CA ASN A 44 -48.14 -14.66 28.89
C ASN A 44 -48.71 -14.59 27.45
N ILE A 45 -48.20 -15.44 26.56
CA ILE A 45 -48.60 -15.50 25.15
C ILE A 45 -49.20 -16.88 24.92
N LEU A 46 -50.47 -16.93 24.57
CA LEU A 46 -51.18 -18.16 24.23
C LEU A 46 -51.14 -18.39 22.72
N HIS A 47 -50.93 -19.62 22.30
CA HIS A 47 -51.06 -20.01 20.90
C HIS A 47 -52.54 -19.85 20.47
N ALA A 48 -52.73 -19.23 19.30
CA ALA A 48 -54.10 -18.97 18.83
C ALA A 48 -54.97 -20.26 18.68
N ALA A 49 -54.33 -21.41 18.40
CA ALA A 49 -54.98 -22.70 18.34
C ALA A 49 -55.62 -23.12 19.67
N MET A 50 -55.10 -22.66 20.81
CA MET A 50 -55.69 -22.93 22.13
C MET A 50 -57.12 -22.39 22.26
N LYS A 51 -57.48 -21.31 21.53
CA LYS A 51 -58.84 -20.76 21.47
C LYS A 51 -59.81 -21.64 20.68
N LYS A 52 -59.29 -22.59 19.85
CA LYS A 52 -60.12 -23.52 19.09
C LYS A 52 -60.40 -24.83 19.87
N GLY A 53 -59.93 -24.92 21.10
CA GLY A 53 -59.99 -26.11 21.94
C GLY A 53 -58.84 -27.11 21.67
N CYS A 54 -58.66 -28.00 22.65
CA CYS A 54 -57.55 -28.97 22.64
C CYS A 54 -57.68 -29.99 21.49
N GLY A 55 -58.92 -30.30 21.10
CA GLY A 55 -59.20 -31.17 19.94
C GLY A 55 -58.78 -30.65 18.60
N ALA A 56 -58.37 -29.36 18.50
CA ALA A 56 -57.79 -28.84 17.28
C ALA A 56 -56.46 -29.53 16.90
N CYS A 57 -55.73 -30.06 17.89
CA CYS A 57 -54.42 -30.71 17.67
C CYS A 57 -54.38 -32.13 18.23
N HIS A 58 -55.16 -32.41 19.29
CA HIS A 58 -55.13 -33.70 19.98
C HIS A 58 -56.35 -34.56 19.62
N LEU A 59 -56.12 -35.85 19.44
CA LEU A 59 -57.19 -36.85 19.52
C LEU A 59 -57.63 -36.97 20.97
N SER A 60 -58.81 -37.63 21.27
CA SER A 60 -59.30 -37.77 22.61
C SER A 60 -58.21 -38.22 23.59
N PRO A 61 -57.86 -37.37 24.57
CA PRO A 61 -56.62 -37.57 25.33
C PRO A 61 -56.68 -38.70 26.34
N HIS A 62 -57.81 -39.26 26.60
CA HIS A 62 -58.01 -40.31 27.61
C HIS A 62 -58.56 -41.61 27.03
N ALA A 63 -58.57 -41.75 25.71
CA ALA A 63 -59.11 -42.92 25.02
C ALA A 63 -58.16 -44.15 25.03
N ASP A 64 -56.90 -43.99 25.29
CA ASP A 64 -55.94 -45.09 25.34
C ASP A 64 -55.21 -45.08 26.69
N LYS A 65 -55.57 -46.06 27.55
CA LYS A 65 -54.96 -46.21 28.88
C LYS A 65 -53.50 -46.62 28.84
N ASP A 66 -53.03 -47.24 27.73
CA ASP A 66 -51.68 -47.73 27.58
C ASP A 66 -50.74 -46.65 26.92
N ARG A 67 -51.33 -45.57 26.37
CA ARG A 67 -50.58 -44.44 25.83
C ARG A 67 -51.14 -43.10 26.33
N PRO A 68 -50.92 -42.76 27.62
CA PRO A 68 -51.46 -41.55 28.22
C PRO A 68 -50.84 -40.25 27.64
N THR A 69 -49.95 -40.32 26.70
CA THR A 69 -49.27 -39.18 26.17
C THR A 69 -49.60 -38.94 24.71
N LEU A 70 -50.38 -37.88 24.47
CA LEU A 70 -50.26 -37.04 23.29
C LEU A 70 -50.55 -37.72 21.95
N SER A 71 -51.70 -38.31 21.76
CA SER A 71 -52.22 -38.68 20.42
C SER A 71 -52.51 -37.36 19.68
N LEU A 72 -51.56 -36.92 18.83
CA LEU A 72 -51.76 -35.83 17.89
C LEU A 72 -52.62 -36.31 16.72
N ARG A 73 -53.43 -35.42 16.15
CA ARG A 73 -54.25 -35.69 14.95
C ARG A 73 -53.39 -36.03 13.71
N ALA A 74 -52.20 -35.39 13.65
CA ALA A 74 -51.18 -35.65 12.66
C ALA A 74 -49.80 -35.44 13.27
N GLU A 75 -48.76 -36.05 12.68
CA GLU A 75 -47.40 -35.85 13.11
C GLU A 75 -46.89 -34.48 12.68
N GLN A 76 -45.87 -33.97 13.40
CA GLN A 76 -45.12 -32.80 12.95
C GLN A 76 -44.28 -33.13 11.74
N PRO A 77 -44.15 -32.24 10.76
CA PRO A 77 -44.66 -30.86 10.69
C PRO A 77 -46.07 -30.76 10.07
N ALA A 78 -46.68 -31.86 9.61
CA ALA A 78 -47.96 -31.85 8.90
C ALA A 78 -49.07 -31.14 9.73
N LEU A 79 -49.16 -31.45 11.00
CA LEU A 79 -50.13 -30.84 11.90
C LEU A 79 -49.99 -29.31 11.94
N CYS A 80 -48.79 -28.82 11.99
CA CYS A 80 -48.52 -27.37 12.03
C CYS A 80 -48.90 -26.69 10.71
N TYR A 81 -48.65 -27.35 9.58
CA TYR A 81 -48.95 -26.82 8.26
C TYR A 81 -50.41 -26.80 7.88
N GLU A 82 -51.30 -27.42 8.69
CA GLU A 82 -52.76 -27.23 8.53
C GLU A 82 -53.17 -25.77 8.70
N CYS A 83 -52.39 -24.99 9.47
CA CYS A 83 -52.65 -23.57 9.74
C CYS A 83 -51.51 -22.64 9.34
N HIS A 84 -50.28 -23.11 9.40
CA HIS A 84 -49.10 -22.32 9.06
C HIS A 84 -48.69 -22.53 7.59
N ASN A 85 -48.48 -21.44 6.85
CA ASN A 85 -48.05 -21.55 5.45
C ASN A 85 -46.68 -22.16 5.33
N LYS A 86 -46.62 -23.38 4.78
CA LYS A 86 -45.41 -24.16 4.58
C LYS A 86 -44.30 -23.41 3.81
N ALA A 87 -44.69 -22.56 2.83
CA ALA A 87 -43.75 -21.80 2.02
C ALA A 87 -42.88 -20.78 2.80
N LEU A 88 -43.36 -20.36 3.99
CA LEU A 88 -42.59 -19.46 4.85
C LEU A 88 -41.45 -20.15 5.60
N PHE A 89 -41.46 -21.48 5.64
CA PHE A 89 -40.50 -22.30 6.40
C PHE A 89 -39.55 -23.08 5.52
N LEU A 90 -39.87 -23.29 4.26
CA LEU A 90 -39.11 -24.09 3.31
C LEU A 90 -38.77 -23.23 2.10
N ARG A 91 -37.60 -22.63 2.16
CA ARG A 91 -36.99 -21.80 1.10
C ARG A 91 -35.70 -22.47 0.59
N ARG A 92 -34.97 -21.79 -0.24
CA ARG A 92 -33.73 -22.31 -0.88
C ARG A 92 -32.72 -22.86 0.12
N TYR A 93 -32.49 -22.17 1.22
CA TYR A 93 -31.58 -22.57 2.29
C TYR A 93 -32.38 -22.79 3.55
N GLU A 94 -32.32 -23.96 4.12
CA GLU A 94 -33.21 -24.40 5.19
C GLU A 94 -32.45 -24.68 6.48
N HIS A 95 -33.04 -24.34 7.63
CA HIS A 95 -32.50 -24.71 8.92
C HIS A 95 -32.87 -26.16 9.24
N LYS A 96 -31.91 -26.97 9.62
CA LYS A 96 -32.05 -28.42 9.81
C LYS A 96 -33.26 -28.79 10.73
N PRO A 97 -33.49 -28.15 11.91
CA PRO A 97 -34.67 -28.44 12.73
C PRO A 97 -35.98 -28.19 12.00
N THR A 98 -36.05 -27.18 11.13
CA THR A 98 -37.26 -26.86 10.33
C THR A 98 -37.54 -27.94 9.29
N VAL A 99 -36.49 -28.36 8.54
CA VAL A 99 -36.59 -29.44 7.53
C VAL A 99 -37.09 -30.74 8.15
N THR A 100 -36.54 -31.08 9.32
CA THR A 100 -36.89 -32.31 10.03
C THR A 100 -38.21 -32.22 10.77
N GLY A 101 -38.97 -31.10 10.63
CA GLY A 101 -40.27 -30.91 11.23
C GLY A 101 -40.29 -30.82 12.77
N LYS A 102 -39.12 -30.59 13.36
CA LYS A 102 -38.99 -30.53 14.83
C LYS A 102 -39.39 -29.15 15.40
N CYS A 103 -40.55 -28.66 15.04
CA CYS A 103 -41.03 -27.31 15.42
C CYS A 103 -41.04 -27.10 16.95
N THR A 104 -41.43 -28.10 17.71
CA THR A 104 -41.47 -28.03 19.18
C THR A 104 -40.10 -28.11 19.87
N VAL A 105 -38.99 -28.24 19.15
CA VAL A 105 -37.66 -28.05 19.74
C VAL A 105 -37.48 -26.57 20.18
N CYS A 106 -37.96 -25.64 19.36
CA CYS A 106 -37.85 -24.21 19.61
C CYS A 106 -39.14 -23.58 20.17
N HIS A 107 -40.29 -24.05 19.71
CA HIS A 107 -41.57 -23.49 20.05
C HIS A 107 -42.33 -24.32 21.08
N ASN A 108 -43.08 -23.63 21.96
CA ASN A 108 -44.09 -24.25 22.80
C ASN A 108 -45.45 -24.10 22.08
N PRO A 109 -46.13 -25.20 21.69
CA PRO A 109 -47.37 -25.14 20.92
C PRO A 109 -48.58 -24.68 21.75
N HIS A 110 -48.44 -24.51 23.06
CA HIS A 110 -49.53 -24.09 23.96
C HIS A 110 -49.38 -22.63 24.39
N SER A 111 -48.38 -22.32 25.16
CA SER A 111 -48.12 -20.97 25.65
C SER A 111 -46.63 -20.75 25.96
N ALA A 112 -46.20 -19.51 25.91
CA ALA A 112 -44.82 -19.11 26.27
C ALA A 112 -44.78 -17.68 26.81
N ASN A 113 -43.64 -17.32 27.40
CA ASN A 113 -43.35 -15.94 27.81
C ASN A 113 -42.58 -15.13 26.78
N SER A 114 -42.05 -15.77 25.73
CA SER A 114 -41.29 -15.14 24.66
C SER A 114 -42.10 -15.07 23.38
N ASN A 115 -41.94 -13.97 22.63
CA ASN A 115 -42.60 -13.78 21.34
C ASN A 115 -42.32 -14.97 20.41
N GLY A 116 -43.29 -15.27 19.53
CA GLY A 116 -43.22 -16.43 18.65
C GLY A 116 -43.34 -17.78 19.40
N LEU A 117 -43.85 -17.77 20.66
CA LEU A 117 -43.99 -18.96 21.48
C LEU A 117 -42.66 -19.69 21.70
N LEU A 118 -41.53 -18.99 21.76
CA LEU A 118 -40.22 -19.60 21.96
C LEU A 118 -40.08 -20.15 23.39
N LYS A 119 -39.47 -21.33 23.52
CA LYS A 119 -39.18 -22.01 24.80
C LYS A 119 -38.11 -21.31 25.66
N ALA A 120 -37.33 -20.43 25.06
CA ALA A 120 -36.37 -19.55 25.73
C ALA A 120 -36.18 -18.29 24.90
N ALA A 121 -35.66 -17.23 25.51
CA ALA A 121 -35.30 -16.01 24.80
C ALA A 121 -34.13 -16.24 23.84
N VAL A 122 -34.03 -15.38 22.84
CA VAL A 122 -32.85 -15.28 21.99
C VAL A 122 -31.86 -14.37 22.72
N PRO A 123 -30.55 -14.73 22.82
CA PRO A 123 -29.85 -15.80 22.12
C PRO A 123 -29.79 -17.16 22.84
N GLU A 124 -30.30 -17.30 24.06
CA GLU A 124 -30.19 -18.52 24.89
C GLU A 124 -30.78 -19.74 24.19
N LEU A 125 -31.86 -19.55 23.44
CA LEU A 125 -32.47 -20.63 22.66
C LEU A 125 -31.49 -21.20 21.63
N CYS A 126 -30.75 -20.31 20.94
CA CYS A 126 -29.80 -20.68 19.90
C CYS A 126 -28.58 -21.44 20.49
N TRP A 127 -28.11 -21.00 21.66
CA TRP A 127 -26.98 -21.61 22.37
C TRP A 127 -27.19 -23.04 22.82
N LYS A 128 -28.43 -23.53 22.79
CA LYS A 128 -28.67 -24.95 23.09
C LYS A 128 -28.07 -25.90 22.06
N CYS A 129 -27.79 -25.41 20.85
CA CYS A 129 -27.25 -26.20 19.74
C CYS A 129 -26.02 -25.54 19.09
N HIS A 130 -25.93 -24.22 19.11
CA HIS A 130 -24.82 -23.47 18.56
C HIS A 130 -23.79 -23.13 19.62
N ASP A 131 -22.49 -23.31 19.30
CA ASP A 131 -21.41 -22.93 20.20
C ASP A 131 -21.38 -21.40 20.32
N LYS A 132 -21.56 -20.90 21.54
CA LYS A 132 -21.53 -19.45 21.80
C LYS A 132 -20.16 -18.80 21.65
N THR A 133 -19.06 -19.56 21.58
CA THR A 133 -17.68 -19.03 21.56
C THR A 133 -17.36 -18.26 20.30
N PHE A 134 -18.08 -18.49 19.19
CA PHE A 134 -17.90 -17.70 17.97
C PHE A 134 -18.44 -16.26 18.09
N ALA A 135 -19.37 -16.02 19.03
CA ALA A 135 -20.04 -14.74 19.23
C ALA A 135 -19.72 -14.10 20.59
N THR A 136 -19.08 -14.84 21.51
CA THR A 136 -18.75 -14.37 22.87
C THR A 136 -17.31 -14.75 23.22
N GLY A 137 -16.79 -14.22 24.32
CA GLY A 137 -15.44 -14.59 24.80
C GLY A 137 -14.29 -14.05 23.95
N LYS A 138 -14.54 -13.13 23.04
CA LYS A 138 -13.55 -12.41 22.25
C LYS A 138 -13.41 -10.97 22.74
N LYS A 139 -12.26 -10.36 22.45
CA LYS A 139 -11.96 -8.98 22.87
C LYS A 139 -12.91 -7.96 22.21
N ASN A 140 -13.25 -8.16 20.96
CA ASN A 140 -14.14 -7.29 20.19
C ASN A 140 -15.35 -8.11 19.74
N ILE A 141 -16.54 -7.69 20.16
CA ILE A 141 -17.81 -8.32 19.83
C ILE A 141 -18.61 -7.36 18.98
N HIS A 142 -19.16 -7.84 17.86
CA HIS A 142 -20.08 -7.07 17.06
C HIS A 142 -21.40 -6.94 17.82
N PHE A 143 -21.84 -5.70 18.08
CA PHE A 143 -23.00 -5.43 18.96
C PHE A 143 -24.24 -6.29 18.64
N PRO A 144 -24.68 -6.47 17.37
CA PRO A 144 -25.89 -7.28 17.08
C PRO A 144 -25.81 -8.72 17.57
N THR A 145 -24.61 -9.30 17.70
CA THR A 145 -24.44 -10.70 18.10
C THR A 145 -24.77 -10.97 19.56
N THR A 146 -24.89 -9.93 20.38
CA THR A 146 -25.24 -10.08 21.81
C THR A 146 -26.71 -10.42 22.05
N ALA A 147 -27.60 -9.99 21.13
CA ALA A 147 -29.05 -10.20 21.31
C ALA A 147 -29.86 -10.27 20.00
N LEU A 148 -29.30 -9.82 18.87
CA LEU A 148 -30.08 -9.57 17.64
C LEU A 148 -29.80 -10.62 16.55
N CYS A 149 -29.66 -11.90 16.91
CA CYS A 149 -29.40 -12.97 15.94
C CYS A 149 -30.36 -12.98 14.75
N LEU A 150 -31.65 -12.79 15.05
CA LEU A 150 -32.74 -12.81 14.06
C LEU A 150 -32.83 -11.56 13.19
N PHE A 151 -32.02 -10.54 13.46
CA PHE A 151 -31.91 -9.39 12.58
C PHE A 151 -31.10 -9.77 11.30
N CYS A 152 -30.08 -10.59 11.49
CA CYS A 152 -29.23 -11.03 10.41
C CYS A 152 -29.59 -12.40 9.84
N HIS A 153 -30.17 -13.29 10.68
CA HIS A 153 -30.50 -14.67 10.32
C HIS A 153 -31.99 -14.93 10.40
N ASP A 154 -32.55 -15.67 9.42
CA ASP A 154 -33.86 -16.29 9.51
C ASP A 154 -33.71 -17.66 10.17
N ALA A 155 -34.43 -17.89 11.27
CA ALA A 155 -34.32 -19.12 12.04
C ALA A 155 -34.91 -20.34 11.34
N HIS A 156 -35.70 -20.16 10.29
CA HIS A 156 -36.39 -21.24 9.59
C HIS A 156 -35.71 -21.54 8.24
N SER A 157 -35.65 -20.56 7.35
CA SER A 157 -35.10 -20.74 6.00
C SER A 157 -34.83 -19.36 5.37
N SER A 158 -33.99 -19.33 4.33
CA SER A 158 -33.68 -18.11 3.58
C SER A 158 -33.49 -18.40 2.09
N ASP A 159 -33.82 -17.44 1.25
CA ASP A 159 -33.47 -17.46 -0.17
C ASP A 159 -32.14 -16.78 -0.47
N ASN A 160 -31.61 -16.03 0.50
CA ASN A 160 -30.51 -15.12 0.29
C ASN A 160 -29.11 -15.74 0.42
N HIS A 161 -28.91 -16.65 1.39
CA HIS A 161 -27.59 -17.22 1.66
C HIS A 161 -27.68 -18.50 2.49
N GLU A 162 -26.72 -19.43 2.27
CA GLU A 162 -26.62 -20.70 3.02
C GLU A 162 -26.52 -20.56 4.54
N LYS A 163 -26.06 -19.40 5.03
CA LYS A 163 -26.04 -19.07 6.46
C LYS A 163 -27.38 -18.47 6.94
N LEU A 164 -28.47 -18.67 6.19
CA LEU A 164 -29.81 -18.20 6.51
C LEU A 164 -29.90 -16.70 6.73
N LEU A 165 -29.20 -15.90 5.91
CA LEU A 165 -29.24 -14.44 6.04
C LEU A 165 -30.60 -13.87 5.61
N THR A 166 -31.07 -12.85 6.32
CA THR A 166 -32.30 -12.13 6.02
C THR A 166 -32.22 -11.29 4.75
N PHE A 167 -31.02 -10.83 4.40
CA PHE A 167 -30.71 -10.10 3.17
C PHE A 167 -29.43 -10.63 2.51
N THR A 168 -29.27 -10.37 1.23
CA THR A 168 -28.01 -10.67 0.52
C THR A 168 -26.87 -9.78 1.01
N MET A 169 -25.65 -10.23 0.88
CA MET A 169 -24.46 -9.41 1.04
C MET A 169 -24.24 -8.54 -0.21
N PRO A 170 -23.84 -7.27 -0.11
CA PRO A 170 -23.53 -6.51 1.12
C PRO A 170 -24.72 -5.77 1.75
N GLU A 171 -25.95 -5.91 1.21
CA GLU A 171 -27.13 -5.14 1.62
C GLU A 171 -27.48 -5.36 3.10
N LEU A 172 -27.20 -6.55 3.63
CA LEU A 172 -27.39 -6.84 5.05
C LEU A 172 -26.55 -5.89 5.92
N CYS A 173 -25.28 -5.68 5.56
CA CYS A 173 -24.38 -4.81 6.32
C CYS A 173 -24.84 -3.35 6.27
N TYR A 174 -25.32 -2.90 5.11
CA TYR A 174 -25.79 -1.53 4.90
C TYR A 174 -27.10 -1.18 5.63
N LYS A 175 -27.76 -2.15 6.30
CA LYS A 175 -28.90 -1.84 7.17
C LYS A 175 -28.49 -0.99 8.39
N CYS A 176 -27.22 -1.07 8.81
CA CYS A 176 -26.67 -0.34 9.94
C CYS A 176 -25.44 0.49 9.59
N HIS A 177 -24.60 -0.01 8.69
CA HIS A 177 -23.38 0.70 8.25
C HIS A 177 -23.71 1.65 7.11
N ASP A 178 -23.33 2.92 7.26
CA ASP A 178 -23.53 3.89 6.19
C ASP A 178 -22.73 3.51 4.95
N ARG A 179 -23.44 3.22 3.88
CA ARG A 179 -22.84 2.83 2.60
C ARG A 179 -21.86 3.88 2.09
N LYS A 180 -22.18 5.17 2.22
CA LYS A 180 -21.32 6.25 1.70
C LYS A 180 -20.00 6.37 2.44
N SER A 181 -19.98 6.02 3.73
CA SER A 181 -18.74 6.01 4.51
C SER A 181 -17.80 4.86 4.11
N ILE A 182 -18.35 3.76 3.58
CA ILE A 182 -17.59 2.59 3.13
C ILE A 182 -17.27 2.70 1.64
N ILE A 183 -18.25 3.08 0.82
CA ILE A 183 -18.16 3.19 -0.64
C ILE A 183 -18.93 4.43 -1.12
N ASP A 184 -18.24 5.49 -1.51
CA ASP A 184 -18.87 6.67 -2.14
C ASP A 184 -18.96 6.57 -3.67
N ARG A 185 -18.38 5.53 -4.28
CA ARG A 185 -18.32 5.26 -5.72
C ARG A 185 -17.64 6.34 -6.55
N THR A 186 -16.92 7.26 -5.93
CA THR A 186 -16.24 8.37 -6.63
C THR A 186 -14.78 8.09 -6.93
N GLY A 187 -14.29 6.87 -6.64
CA GLY A 187 -12.90 6.50 -6.78
C GLY A 187 -12.67 5.03 -7.11
N VAL A 188 -11.47 4.59 -6.88
CA VAL A 188 -11.05 3.19 -7.05
C VAL A 188 -11.50 2.39 -5.83
N MET A 189 -12.23 1.31 -6.04
CA MET A 189 -12.62 0.39 -4.97
C MET A 189 -11.71 -0.84 -4.95
N HIS A 190 -11.47 -1.36 -3.76
CA HIS A 190 -10.83 -2.66 -3.58
C HIS A 190 -11.78 -3.75 -4.10
N GLN A 191 -11.26 -4.68 -4.90
CA GLN A 191 -12.08 -5.67 -5.59
C GLN A 191 -13.01 -6.47 -4.66
N PRO A 192 -12.57 -6.99 -3.50
CA PRO A 192 -13.47 -7.69 -2.58
C PRO A 192 -14.61 -6.81 -2.05
N VAL A 193 -14.37 -5.52 -1.87
CA VAL A 193 -15.39 -4.56 -1.42
C VAL A 193 -16.40 -4.27 -2.53
N PHE A 194 -15.93 -4.12 -3.77
CA PHE A 194 -16.79 -3.99 -4.95
C PHE A 194 -17.72 -5.18 -5.10
N GLU A 195 -17.22 -6.38 -4.86
CA GLU A 195 -17.97 -7.64 -4.92
C GLU A 195 -18.84 -7.90 -3.68
N GLY A 196 -18.84 -7.02 -2.69
CA GLY A 196 -19.60 -7.18 -1.45
C GLY A 196 -19.07 -8.26 -0.51
N LYS A 197 -17.85 -8.71 -0.68
CA LYS A 197 -17.20 -9.78 0.09
C LYS A 197 -16.67 -9.30 1.45
N CYS A 198 -17.51 -8.63 2.24
CA CYS A 198 -17.14 -8.02 3.53
C CYS A 198 -16.52 -9.04 4.50
N THR A 199 -17.10 -10.24 4.55
CA THR A 199 -16.69 -11.31 5.47
C THR A 199 -15.38 -12.01 5.10
N THR A 200 -14.79 -11.70 3.96
CA THR A 200 -13.43 -12.14 3.63
C THR A 200 -12.39 -11.49 4.56
N CYS A 201 -12.67 -10.25 4.98
CA CYS A 201 -11.77 -9.49 5.86
C CYS A 201 -12.33 -9.35 7.28
N HIS A 202 -13.66 -9.28 7.45
CA HIS A 202 -14.30 -9.04 8.73
C HIS A 202 -15.08 -10.27 9.22
N ASN A 203 -14.96 -10.58 10.51
CA ASN A 203 -15.84 -11.55 11.18
C ASN A 203 -17.06 -10.79 11.72
N PRO A 204 -18.29 -11.08 11.24
CA PRO A 204 -19.49 -10.33 11.65
C PRO A 204 -19.97 -10.64 13.06
N HIS A 205 -19.36 -11.57 13.78
CA HIS A 205 -19.77 -11.94 15.13
C HIS A 205 -18.86 -11.39 16.21
N ALA A 206 -17.64 -11.91 16.32
CA ALA A 206 -16.66 -11.47 17.31
C ALA A 206 -15.25 -11.86 16.90
N GLN A 207 -14.25 -11.06 17.30
CA GLN A 207 -12.84 -11.33 17.02
C GLN A 207 -11.91 -10.68 18.06
N ASN A 208 -10.68 -11.18 18.18
CA ASN A 208 -9.69 -10.57 19.04
C ASN A 208 -8.96 -9.38 18.39
N THR A 209 -8.98 -9.33 17.08
CA THR A 209 -8.38 -8.26 16.26
C THR A 209 -9.23 -7.00 16.25
N LYS A 210 -8.60 -5.85 16.05
CA LYS A 210 -9.30 -4.58 15.87
C LYS A 210 -10.22 -4.65 14.64
N ASP A 211 -11.30 -3.88 14.67
CA ASP A 211 -12.27 -3.77 13.57
C ASP A 211 -12.84 -5.12 13.12
N LEU A 212 -12.83 -6.13 13.99
CA LEU A 212 -13.30 -7.50 13.73
C LEU A 212 -12.60 -8.16 12.52
N LEU A 213 -11.36 -7.82 12.23
CA LEU A 213 -10.63 -8.47 11.15
C LEU A 213 -10.40 -9.95 11.45
N VAL A 214 -10.52 -10.81 10.44
CA VAL A 214 -10.31 -12.26 10.60
C VAL A 214 -8.87 -12.60 11.02
N THR A 215 -7.91 -11.73 10.67
CA THR A 215 -6.53 -11.71 11.17
C THR A 215 -5.95 -10.31 10.99
N ASP A 216 -4.87 -9.98 11.71
CA ASP A 216 -4.23 -8.67 11.62
C ASP A 216 -3.41 -8.51 10.32
N ALA A 217 -3.20 -7.26 9.93
CA ALA A 217 -2.21 -6.93 8.91
C ALA A 217 -0.77 -7.25 9.44
N PRO A 218 0.18 -7.66 8.60
CA PRO A 218 0.06 -7.82 7.15
C PRO A 218 -0.48 -9.19 6.70
N ALA A 219 -0.72 -10.14 7.63
CA ALA A 219 -1.16 -11.49 7.29
C ALA A 219 -2.48 -11.48 6.50
N LEU A 220 -3.42 -10.60 6.89
CA LEU A 220 -4.68 -10.43 6.18
C LEU A 220 -4.46 -10.06 4.71
N CYS A 221 -3.56 -9.12 4.45
CA CYS A 221 -3.27 -8.67 3.08
C CYS A 221 -2.63 -9.79 2.26
N TYR A 222 -1.68 -10.52 2.86
CA TYR A 222 -0.96 -11.61 2.20
C TYR A 222 -1.79 -12.86 1.94
N SER A 223 -3.00 -12.94 2.49
CA SER A 223 -3.92 -14.03 2.12
C SER A 223 -4.31 -13.99 0.63
N CYS A 224 -4.20 -12.82 -0.01
CA CYS A 224 -4.50 -12.60 -1.43
C CYS A 224 -3.35 -11.94 -2.20
N HIS A 225 -2.56 -11.07 -1.57
CA HIS A 225 -1.45 -10.39 -2.20
C HIS A 225 -0.14 -11.16 -2.06
N ASN A 226 0.61 -11.30 -3.17
CA ASN A 226 1.91 -11.95 -3.13
C ASN A 226 2.88 -11.19 -2.22
N LYS A 227 3.47 -11.89 -1.25
CA LYS A 227 4.42 -11.34 -0.28
C LYS A 227 5.77 -10.95 -0.91
N GLY A 228 6.19 -11.59 -2.01
CA GLY A 228 7.50 -11.40 -2.63
C GLY A 228 7.90 -9.94 -2.82
N PRO A 229 7.08 -9.09 -3.47
CA PRO A 229 7.39 -7.66 -3.69
C PRO A 229 7.56 -6.83 -2.42
N PHE A 230 7.21 -7.37 -1.26
CA PHE A 230 7.26 -6.69 0.04
C PHE A 230 8.35 -7.25 0.97
N SER A 231 9.06 -8.31 0.55
CA SER A 231 10.09 -8.99 1.34
C SER A 231 11.43 -9.18 0.62
N ASP A 232 11.50 -8.92 -0.71
CA ASP A 232 12.71 -9.07 -1.49
C ASP A 232 13.53 -7.76 -1.49
N GLY A 233 14.49 -7.67 -0.57
CA GLY A 233 15.38 -6.53 -0.42
C GLY A 233 15.25 -5.79 0.91
N ILE A 234 15.74 -4.55 0.95
CA ILE A 234 15.65 -3.64 2.09
C ILE A 234 14.21 -3.09 2.12
N PRO A 235 13.42 -3.34 3.15
CA PRO A 235 12.05 -2.84 3.21
C PRO A 235 12.01 -1.36 3.61
N HIS A 236 11.01 -0.63 3.13
CA HIS A 236 10.61 0.66 3.68
C HIS A 236 10.03 0.45 5.08
N ALA A 237 10.35 1.30 6.05
CA ALA A 237 9.97 1.10 7.43
C ALA A 237 8.49 0.77 7.69
N PRO A 238 7.50 1.44 7.06
CA PRO A 238 6.10 1.06 7.21
C PRO A 238 5.79 -0.35 6.68
N VAL A 239 6.49 -0.79 5.63
CA VAL A 239 6.34 -2.14 5.06
C VAL A 239 6.94 -3.20 5.97
N GLU A 240 8.12 -2.94 6.53
CA GLU A 240 8.78 -3.78 7.52
C GLU A 240 7.90 -4.02 8.75
N GLN A 241 7.22 -2.97 9.20
CA GLN A 241 6.28 -3.03 10.32
C GLN A 241 4.91 -3.65 9.95
N GLY A 242 4.70 -4.02 8.69
CA GLY A 242 3.41 -4.52 8.21
C GLY A 242 2.30 -3.47 8.17
N ASN A 243 2.65 -2.19 8.27
CA ASN A 243 1.70 -1.08 8.32
C ASN A 243 1.28 -0.63 6.92
N CYS A 244 0.59 -1.52 6.19
CA CYS A 244 0.11 -1.25 4.83
C CYS A 244 -0.82 -0.03 4.79
N MET A 245 -1.61 0.15 5.86
CA MET A 245 -2.59 1.22 5.98
C MET A 245 -1.96 2.60 6.25
N ALA A 246 -0.66 2.70 6.44
CA ALA A 246 0.03 4.00 6.47
C ALA A 246 -0.09 4.74 5.12
N CYS A 247 -0.18 3.99 4.03
CA CYS A 247 -0.22 4.51 2.67
C CYS A 247 -1.52 4.18 1.94
N HIS A 248 -2.13 3.03 2.21
CA HIS A 248 -3.30 2.52 1.52
C HIS A 248 -4.57 2.65 2.34
N THR A 249 -5.73 2.63 1.66
CA THR A 249 -7.04 2.39 2.26
C THR A 249 -7.51 0.99 1.88
N ALA A 250 -8.29 0.33 2.77
CA ALA A 250 -8.73 -1.04 2.51
C ALA A 250 -10.01 -1.11 1.68
N HIS A 251 -10.84 -0.11 1.69
CA HIS A 251 -12.14 -0.14 1.03
C HIS A 251 -12.14 0.57 -0.31
N GLN A 252 -11.87 1.85 -0.31
CA GLN A 252 -11.82 2.67 -1.52
C GLN A 252 -10.89 3.87 -1.35
N SER A 253 -10.50 4.49 -2.45
CA SER A 253 -9.75 5.74 -2.49
C SER A 253 -10.07 6.54 -3.73
N LYS A 254 -9.95 7.86 -3.65
CA LYS A 254 -9.95 8.76 -4.83
C LYS A 254 -8.65 8.69 -5.63
N THR A 255 -7.66 7.98 -5.11
CA THR A 255 -6.33 7.85 -5.70
C THR A 255 -6.12 6.42 -6.18
N GLU A 256 -5.48 6.25 -7.34
CA GLU A 256 -5.12 4.95 -7.87
C GLU A 256 -4.37 4.09 -6.83
N LYS A 257 -4.48 2.76 -6.98
CA LYS A 257 -3.86 1.79 -6.09
C LYS A 257 -4.27 1.95 -4.62
N LEU A 258 -5.46 2.51 -4.39
CA LEU A 258 -6.03 2.72 -3.06
C LEU A 258 -5.12 3.57 -2.15
N LEU A 259 -4.35 4.51 -2.67
CA LEU A 259 -3.52 5.38 -1.86
C LEU A 259 -4.37 6.42 -1.11
N GLN A 260 -3.98 6.74 0.12
CA GLN A 260 -4.66 7.74 0.96
C GLN A 260 -4.55 9.17 0.41
N ALA A 261 -3.52 9.45 -0.38
CA ALA A 261 -3.29 10.74 -1.04
C ALA A 261 -2.45 10.55 -2.30
N LYS A 262 -2.47 11.53 -3.19
CA LYS A 262 -1.56 11.59 -4.35
C LYS A 262 -0.12 11.86 -3.88
N GLN A 263 0.85 11.47 -4.69
CA GLN A 263 2.23 11.88 -4.49
C GLN A 263 2.40 13.32 -5.00
N PRO A 264 3.24 14.13 -4.36
CA PRO A 264 4.14 13.80 -3.24
C PRO A 264 3.52 13.93 -1.83
N GLU A 265 2.27 14.40 -1.71
CA GLU A 265 1.61 14.67 -0.43
C GLU A 265 1.54 13.42 0.47
N LEU A 266 1.38 12.23 -0.13
CA LEU A 266 1.41 10.97 0.61
C LEU A 266 2.74 10.79 1.34
N CYS A 267 3.85 11.09 0.66
CA CYS A 267 5.19 10.95 1.23
C CYS A 267 5.45 11.96 2.35
N TYR A 268 4.94 13.19 2.18
CA TYR A 268 5.10 14.28 3.16
C TYR A 268 4.34 14.08 4.47
N LYS A 269 3.52 13.05 4.58
CA LYS A 269 2.94 12.67 5.88
C LYS A 269 4.01 12.25 6.90
N CYS A 270 5.16 11.78 6.43
CA CYS A 270 6.26 11.30 7.25
C CYS A 270 7.61 11.95 6.92
N HIS A 271 7.82 12.33 5.65
CA HIS A 271 9.05 12.98 5.21
C HIS A 271 8.91 14.51 5.23
N ASP A 272 9.88 15.20 5.80
CA ASP A 272 9.84 16.67 5.88
C ASP A 272 9.83 17.29 4.47
N LYS A 273 8.72 17.93 4.15
CA LYS A 273 8.50 18.60 2.86
C LYS A 273 9.58 19.63 2.54
N LYS A 274 10.08 20.34 3.56
CA LYS A 274 11.11 21.39 3.38
C LYS A 274 12.41 20.85 2.80
N SER A 275 12.70 19.57 3.03
CA SER A 275 13.90 18.90 2.53
C SER A 275 13.85 18.58 1.03
N PHE A 276 12.70 18.75 0.36
CA PHE A 276 12.48 18.30 -1.02
C PHE A 276 11.92 19.39 -1.94
N VAL A 277 11.37 20.47 -1.40
CA VAL A 277 10.71 21.53 -2.18
C VAL A 277 11.73 22.58 -2.62
N GLY A 278 11.70 22.96 -3.90
CA GLY A 278 12.49 24.02 -4.49
C GLY A 278 13.70 23.58 -5.31
N GLY A 279 14.05 22.30 -5.33
CA GLY A 279 15.12 21.76 -6.17
C GLY A 279 14.62 21.31 -7.55
N LYS A 280 15.52 21.28 -8.55
CA LYS A 280 15.22 20.78 -9.89
C LYS A 280 14.75 19.32 -9.90
N HIS A 281 15.21 18.50 -8.96
CA HIS A 281 14.77 17.13 -8.74
C HIS A 281 13.57 17.01 -7.76
N GLY A 282 13.20 18.11 -7.09
CA GLY A 282 12.17 18.14 -6.06
C GLY A 282 10.72 18.24 -6.57
N GLY A 283 10.45 18.07 -7.86
CA GLY A 283 9.14 18.26 -8.49
C GLY A 283 8.08 17.21 -8.16
N GLY A 284 8.24 16.46 -7.07
CA GLY A 284 7.23 15.48 -6.60
C GLY A 284 7.28 14.12 -7.30
N GLN A 285 8.23 13.89 -8.18
CA GLN A 285 8.40 12.62 -8.90
C GLN A 285 9.27 11.63 -8.10
N CYS A 286 8.97 11.43 -6.82
CA CYS A 286 9.78 10.60 -5.91
C CYS A 286 10.06 9.20 -6.48
N ARG A 287 9.08 8.60 -7.15
CA ARG A 287 9.17 7.25 -7.73
C ARG A 287 10.05 7.14 -8.97
N ALA A 288 10.47 8.25 -9.55
CA ALA A 288 11.46 8.20 -10.63
C ALA A 288 12.82 7.65 -10.14
N CYS A 289 13.12 7.89 -8.85
CA CYS A 289 14.35 7.46 -8.21
C CYS A 289 14.16 6.42 -7.11
N HIS A 290 12.99 6.40 -6.46
CA HIS A 290 12.74 5.54 -5.29
C HIS A 290 11.67 4.48 -5.56
N THR A 291 11.87 3.28 -5.01
CA THR A 291 10.82 2.30 -4.76
C THR A 291 10.11 2.65 -3.44
N VAL A 292 8.90 2.12 -3.24
CA VAL A 292 8.10 2.48 -2.07
C VAL A 292 7.85 1.30 -1.11
N HIS A 293 8.09 0.08 -1.55
CA HIS A 293 7.93 -1.10 -0.72
C HIS A 293 9.25 -1.69 -0.28
N THR A 294 10.06 -2.15 -1.21
CA THR A 294 11.40 -2.71 -0.97
C THR A 294 12.37 -2.27 -2.06
N SER A 295 13.65 -2.31 -1.78
CA SER A 295 14.71 -2.08 -2.74
C SER A 295 15.92 -2.97 -2.47
N LYS A 296 16.63 -3.37 -3.53
CA LYS A 296 17.94 -4.02 -3.41
C LYS A 296 19.08 -3.00 -3.22
N VAL A 297 18.75 -1.71 -3.34
CA VAL A 297 19.72 -0.61 -3.24
C VAL A 297 19.39 0.25 -2.01
N LYS A 298 20.42 0.64 -1.25
CA LYS A 298 20.26 1.55 -0.11
C LYS A 298 19.47 2.80 -0.50
N HIS A 299 18.82 3.41 0.51
CA HIS A 299 17.96 4.60 0.35
C HIS A 299 16.76 4.37 -0.57
N MET A 300 16.31 3.12 -0.70
CA MET A 300 15.14 2.76 -1.50
C MET A 300 15.25 3.16 -2.97
N LEU A 301 16.47 3.19 -3.54
CA LEU A 301 16.67 3.55 -4.94
C LEU A 301 16.21 2.43 -5.88
N VAL A 302 15.66 2.82 -7.05
CA VAL A 302 15.27 1.86 -8.11
C VAL A 302 16.47 1.22 -8.79
N LYS A 303 17.63 1.93 -8.80
CA LYS A 303 18.93 1.48 -9.34
C LYS A 303 20.07 2.08 -8.52
N ALA A 304 21.22 1.41 -8.52
CA ALA A 304 22.44 1.99 -7.96
C ALA A 304 22.95 3.18 -8.78
N THR A 305 23.61 4.14 -8.11
CA THR A 305 24.39 5.17 -8.77
C THR A 305 25.66 4.56 -9.36
N PRO A 306 26.18 5.05 -10.50
CA PRO A 306 25.69 6.17 -11.30
C PRO A 306 24.60 5.81 -12.32
N ALA A 307 24.22 4.53 -12.45
CA ALA A 307 23.24 4.08 -13.44
C ALA A 307 21.90 4.80 -13.33
N LEU A 308 21.45 5.07 -12.09
CA LEU A 308 20.23 5.83 -11.84
C LEU A 308 20.27 7.23 -12.43
N CYS A 309 21.40 7.92 -12.26
CA CYS A 309 21.57 9.29 -12.75
C CYS A 309 21.56 9.33 -14.29
N PHE A 310 22.14 8.31 -14.92
CA PHE A 310 22.27 8.22 -16.37
C PHE A 310 20.97 7.85 -17.09
N ASP A 311 19.89 7.56 -16.39
CA ASP A 311 18.58 7.42 -17.02
C ASP A 311 18.07 8.76 -17.58
N CYS A 312 18.53 9.89 -17.01
CA CYS A 312 18.13 11.24 -17.43
C CYS A 312 19.32 12.11 -17.86
N HIS A 313 20.48 11.96 -17.22
CA HIS A 313 21.68 12.73 -17.56
C HIS A 313 22.46 12.06 -18.69
N MET A 314 22.73 12.82 -19.73
CA MET A 314 23.40 12.28 -20.93
C MET A 314 24.83 11.80 -20.63
N LYS A 315 25.14 10.59 -21.03
CA LYS A 315 26.49 9.99 -20.91
C LYS A 315 27.54 10.72 -21.72
N VAL A 316 27.15 11.48 -22.73
CA VAL A 316 28.07 12.14 -23.69
C VAL A 316 28.96 13.17 -23.00
N GLU A 317 28.44 13.94 -22.06
CA GLU A 317 29.24 14.90 -21.28
C GLU A 317 30.24 14.23 -20.34
N LEU A 318 30.22 12.89 -20.28
CA LEU A 318 30.93 12.07 -19.31
C LEU A 318 31.96 11.15 -19.98
N MET A 319 32.23 11.34 -21.28
CA MET A 319 33.12 10.49 -22.09
C MET A 319 34.52 11.06 -22.27
N GLY A 320 35.11 11.70 -21.26
CA GLY A 320 36.53 12.13 -21.31
C GLY A 320 37.49 10.96 -21.09
N ARG A 321 38.76 11.13 -21.61
CA ARG A 321 39.85 10.17 -21.37
C ARG A 321 40.26 10.13 -19.90
N GLU A 322 40.26 11.28 -19.26
CA GLU A 322 40.55 11.45 -17.84
C GLU A 322 39.24 11.53 -17.06
N ARG A 323 39.15 10.83 -15.94
CA ARG A 323 37.98 10.82 -15.10
C ARG A 323 38.34 11.18 -13.67
N HIS A 324 37.59 12.09 -13.06
CA HIS A 324 37.74 12.39 -11.64
C HIS A 324 37.45 11.16 -10.80
N GLY A 325 38.26 10.90 -9.78
CA GLY A 325 38.16 9.69 -8.96
C GLY A 325 36.75 9.41 -8.43
N PRO A 326 36.09 10.33 -7.68
CA PRO A 326 34.75 10.17 -7.18
C PRO A 326 33.71 9.92 -8.28
N PHE A 327 33.83 10.60 -9.40
CA PHE A 327 32.97 10.40 -10.56
C PHE A 327 33.13 9.01 -11.19
N LYS A 328 34.38 8.53 -11.32
CA LYS A 328 34.71 7.21 -11.88
C LYS A 328 34.00 6.08 -11.12
N ILE A 329 33.87 6.21 -9.81
CA ILE A 329 33.25 5.19 -8.95
C ILE A 329 31.81 5.51 -8.60
N GLY A 330 31.19 6.52 -9.23
CA GLY A 330 29.76 6.82 -9.09
C GLY A 330 29.36 7.56 -7.82
N MET A 331 30.30 8.22 -7.15
CA MET A 331 30.04 8.99 -5.91
C MET A 331 29.44 10.37 -6.22
N CYS A 332 28.34 10.42 -6.96
CA CYS A 332 27.70 11.68 -7.38
C CYS A 332 27.26 12.54 -6.18
N SER A 333 26.71 11.89 -5.16
CA SER A 333 26.22 12.55 -3.95
C SER A 333 27.31 13.09 -3.02
N SER A 334 28.60 12.79 -3.29
CA SER A 334 29.71 13.43 -2.55
C SER A 334 29.89 14.91 -2.92
N CYS A 335 29.34 15.33 -4.06
CA CYS A 335 29.40 16.72 -4.52
C CYS A 335 28.01 17.32 -4.73
N HIS A 336 27.00 16.52 -5.06
CA HIS A 336 25.66 16.97 -5.42
C HIS A 336 24.61 16.49 -4.42
N SER A 337 23.67 17.37 -4.06
CA SER A 337 22.43 16.98 -3.40
C SER A 337 21.43 16.46 -4.42
N SER A 338 20.91 15.26 -4.19
CA SER A 338 19.93 14.64 -5.11
C SER A 338 18.55 15.30 -5.06
N HIS A 339 18.23 16.03 -3.99
CA HIS A 339 16.91 16.60 -3.80
C HIS A 339 16.89 18.10 -4.01
N GLN A 340 17.66 18.86 -3.22
CA GLN A 340 17.73 20.31 -3.32
C GLN A 340 19.08 20.86 -2.82
N SER A 341 19.45 22.03 -3.32
CA SER A 341 20.54 22.84 -2.80
C SER A 341 20.28 24.30 -3.14
N LYS A 342 20.79 25.19 -2.29
CA LYS A 342 20.82 26.64 -2.58
C LYS A 342 21.94 27.03 -3.53
N LEU A 343 22.86 26.09 -3.81
CA LEU A 343 24.02 26.32 -4.67
C LEU A 343 23.73 25.88 -6.11
N PRO A 344 24.35 26.51 -7.10
CA PRO A 344 24.24 26.09 -8.50
C PRO A 344 24.59 24.60 -8.67
N SER A 345 24.00 23.96 -9.68
CA SER A 345 24.22 22.54 -10.00
C SER A 345 23.98 21.58 -8.84
N LEU A 346 23.14 21.98 -7.87
CA LEU A 346 22.84 21.19 -6.66
C LEU A 346 24.09 20.81 -5.85
N LEU A 347 25.13 21.63 -5.81
CA LEU A 347 26.31 21.36 -5.01
C LEU A 347 25.98 21.36 -3.51
N ILE A 348 26.61 20.47 -2.73
CA ILE A 348 26.45 20.37 -1.28
C ILE A 348 27.31 21.37 -0.51
N GLY A 349 28.30 21.97 -1.16
CA GLY A 349 29.22 22.96 -0.58
C GLY A 349 29.70 23.96 -1.62
N LYS A 350 30.18 25.13 -1.16
CA LYS A 350 30.78 26.14 -2.01
C LYS A 350 32.18 25.70 -2.47
N VAL A 351 32.55 26.11 -3.65
CA VAL A 351 33.93 25.98 -4.12
C VAL A 351 34.74 27.20 -3.58
N PRO A 352 35.94 27.02 -3.06
CA PRO A 352 36.82 25.83 -3.11
C PRO A 352 36.61 24.81 -1.95
N ASP A 353 35.84 25.13 -0.92
CA ASP A 353 35.69 24.31 0.30
C ASP A 353 35.28 22.88 -0.05
N LEU A 354 34.33 22.74 -0.99
CA LEU A 354 33.87 21.43 -1.45
C LEU A 354 35.05 20.57 -2.01
N CYS A 355 35.97 21.19 -2.73
CA CYS A 355 37.15 20.48 -3.26
C CYS A 355 38.09 20.06 -2.13
N PHE A 356 38.24 20.89 -1.13
CA PHE A 356 39.15 20.65 0.00
C PHE A 356 38.60 19.60 1.01
N THR A 357 37.40 19.11 0.82
CA THR A 357 36.95 17.92 1.57
C THR A 357 37.75 16.67 1.25
N CYS A 358 38.42 16.62 0.10
CA CYS A 358 39.25 15.52 -0.36
C CYS A 358 40.67 15.92 -0.78
N HIS A 359 40.83 17.13 -1.32
CA HIS A 359 42.14 17.65 -1.72
C HIS A 359 42.82 18.37 -0.56
N THR A 360 44.14 18.14 -0.36
CA THR A 360 44.88 18.81 0.69
C THR A 360 45.04 20.29 0.37
N THR A 361 45.02 21.14 1.38
CA THR A 361 45.13 22.59 1.20
C THR A 361 46.61 23.07 1.07
N GLU A 362 47.57 22.19 1.34
CA GLU A 362 49.02 22.53 1.36
C GLU A 362 49.55 22.99 -0.01
N ASP A 363 49.09 22.34 -1.08
CA ASP A 363 49.48 22.73 -2.46
C ASP A 363 48.96 24.11 -2.87
N PHE A 364 48.12 24.72 -2.06
CA PHE A 364 47.44 26.00 -2.34
C PHE A 364 47.80 27.12 -1.34
N LYS A 365 48.75 26.86 -0.41
CA LYS A 365 49.09 27.78 0.71
C LYS A 365 50.51 28.35 0.66
N GLY A 366 51.17 28.33 -0.48
CA GLY A 366 52.47 28.96 -0.66
C GLY A 366 52.44 30.49 -0.39
N LYS A 367 53.59 31.11 -0.12
CA LYS A 367 53.73 32.55 0.11
C LYS A 367 53.15 33.42 -1.01
N VAL A 368 53.19 32.92 -2.22
CA VAL A 368 52.59 33.51 -3.43
C VAL A 368 51.54 32.56 -3.95
N VAL A 369 50.27 32.94 -3.92
CA VAL A 369 49.16 32.17 -4.45
C VAL A 369 48.72 32.75 -5.77
N HIS A 370 48.50 31.92 -6.77
CA HIS A 370 47.96 32.33 -8.06
C HIS A 370 46.57 32.94 -7.89
N LYS A 371 46.33 34.12 -8.47
CA LYS A 371 45.09 34.87 -8.25
C LYS A 371 43.82 34.05 -8.43
N PRO A 372 43.62 33.29 -9.53
CA PRO A 372 42.42 32.44 -9.66
C PRO A 372 42.25 31.41 -8.54
N VAL A 373 43.39 30.90 -8.01
CA VAL A 373 43.36 29.95 -6.89
C VAL A 373 42.97 30.65 -5.59
N ALA A 374 43.52 31.85 -5.31
CA ALA A 374 43.17 32.66 -4.17
C ALA A 374 41.68 33.05 -4.17
N GLU A 375 41.11 33.24 -5.35
CA GLU A 375 39.68 33.54 -5.56
C GLU A 375 38.79 32.29 -5.61
N GLY A 376 39.36 31.09 -5.51
CA GLY A 376 38.62 29.84 -5.54
C GLY A 376 38.08 29.44 -6.93
N LEU A 377 38.65 30.00 -8.00
CA LEU A 377 38.23 29.81 -9.38
C LEU A 377 38.81 28.53 -10.01
N CYS A 378 38.64 27.38 -9.30
CA CYS A 378 39.19 26.08 -9.76
C CYS A 378 38.68 25.69 -11.14
N TYR A 379 37.42 26.05 -11.44
CA TYR A 379 36.79 25.74 -12.72
C TYR A 379 37.35 26.52 -13.91
N ASP A 380 38.13 27.55 -13.71
CA ASP A 380 38.72 28.28 -14.83
C ASP A 380 39.75 27.40 -15.59
N CYS A 381 40.40 26.50 -14.84
CA CYS A 381 41.42 25.61 -15.39
C CYS A 381 40.97 24.16 -15.47
N HIS A 382 40.13 23.70 -14.52
CA HIS A 382 39.78 22.30 -14.40
C HIS A 382 38.30 22.01 -14.77
N VAL A 383 38.06 20.78 -15.26
CA VAL A 383 36.76 20.14 -15.34
C VAL A 383 36.61 19.15 -14.20
N THR A 384 35.40 18.94 -13.72
CA THR A 384 35.13 18.20 -12.46
C THR A 384 34.68 16.77 -12.63
N HIS A 385 34.17 16.41 -13.79
CA HIS A 385 33.67 15.06 -14.04
C HIS A 385 34.64 14.26 -14.91
N THR A 386 34.77 14.67 -16.17
CA THR A 386 35.66 14.04 -17.16
C THR A 386 36.30 15.09 -18.03
N GLY A 387 37.49 14.84 -18.52
CA GLY A 387 38.24 15.72 -19.43
C GLY A 387 39.02 14.95 -20.47
N GLN A 388 39.50 15.66 -21.48
CA GLN A 388 40.36 15.07 -22.52
C GLN A 388 41.83 15.14 -22.13
N PHE A 389 42.19 16.02 -21.20
CA PHE A 389 43.55 16.32 -20.86
C PHE A 389 43.91 15.89 -19.44
N LYS A 390 45.20 15.51 -19.24
CA LYS A 390 45.68 15.09 -17.91
C LYS A 390 45.37 16.12 -16.84
N ASN A 391 45.20 15.64 -15.62
CA ASN A 391 44.82 16.44 -14.44
C ASN A 391 43.47 17.17 -14.62
N LEU A 392 42.62 16.67 -15.49
CA LEU A 392 41.28 17.24 -15.77
C LEU A 392 41.35 18.73 -16.20
N LEU A 393 42.39 19.11 -16.94
CA LEU A 393 42.50 20.46 -17.50
C LEU A 393 41.47 20.67 -18.62
N LYS A 394 40.95 21.90 -18.74
CA LYS A 394 40.03 22.28 -19.82
C LYS A 394 40.69 22.31 -21.19
N PHE A 395 42.01 22.61 -21.23
CA PHE A 395 42.81 22.72 -22.43
C PHE A 395 44.14 21.99 -22.22
N ASP A 396 44.82 21.65 -23.32
CA ASP A 396 46.09 20.96 -23.24
C ASP A 396 47.21 21.87 -22.74
N GLY A 397 48.09 21.33 -21.90
CA GLY A 397 49.35 21.87 -21.47
C GLY A 397 49.37 23.41 -21.30
N ASN A 398 50.09 24.07 -22.19
CA ASN A 398 50.27 25.51 -22.16
C ASN A 398 49.04 26.31 -22.58
N GLU A 399 48.09 25.70 -23.33
CA GLU A 399 46.90 26.38 -23.83
C GLU A 399 45.96 26.84 -22.69
N VAL A 400 45.91 26.12 -21.57
CA VAL A 400 45.15 26.54 -20.41
C VAL A 400 45.67 27.87 -19.85
N CYS A 401 47.03 28.08 -19.90
CA CYS A 401 47.66 29.30 -19.44
C CYS A 401 47.45 30.45 -20.44
N ARG A 402 47.49 30.15 -21.76
CA ARG A 402 47.32 31.10 -22.85
C ARG A 402 46.03 31.88 -22.76
N LYS A 403 44.93 31.26 -22.25
CA LYS A 403 43.62 31.90 -22.15
C LYS A 403 43.66 33.22 -21.37
N CYS A 404 44.55 33.37 -20.39
CA CYS A 404 44.71 34.58 -19.61
C CYS A 404 46.04 35.28 -19.85
N HIS A 405 47.08 34.53 -20.22
CA HIS A 405 48.47 35.05 -20.40
C HIS A 405 48.84 35.16 -21.87
N GLU A 406 47.93 35.56 -22.75
CA GLU A 406 48.14 35.65 -24.20
C GLU A 406 49.32 36.55 -24.58
N LYS A 407 49.53 37.66 -23.85
CA LYS A 407 50.64 38.59 -24.10
C LYS A 407 52.02 37.95 -24.00
N ILE A 408 52.16 36.94 -23.10
CA ILE A 408 53.44 36.23 -22.92
C ILE A 408 53.79 35.41 -24.17
N PHE A 409 52.82 34.96 -24.93
CA PHE A 409 53.01 34.17 -26.14
C PHE A 409 53.24 35.02 -27.38
N LYS A 410 52.94 36.32 -27.33
CA LYS A 410 53.14 37.30 -28.42
C LYS A 410 54.43 38.05 -28.29
N SER A 411 55.14 37.99 -27.16
CA SER A 411 56.43 38.60 -26.89
C SER A 411 57.43 37.51 -26.58
N PRO A 412 58.71 37.68 -26.89
CA PRO A 412 59.74 36.81 -26.32
C PRO A 412 59.52 36.80 -24.80
N HIS A 413 59.41 35.64 -24.22
CA HIS A 413 59.38 35.51 -22.77
C HIS A 413 60.57 36.25 -22.21
N PRO A 414 60.42 37.20 -21.27
CA PRO A 414 61.48 37.97 -20.71
C PRO A 414 62.38 37.10 -19.80
N ALA A 415 62.99 36.06 -20.36
CA ALA A 415 64.18 35.55 -19.77
C ALA A 415 65.21 36.65 -20.01
N THR A 416 65.61 37.34 -18.95
CA THR A 416 66.90 38.06 -18.98
C THR A 416 67.88 37.18 -19.74
N PRO A 417 68.53 37.68 -20.79
CA PRO A 417 69.43 36.85 -21.59
C PRO A 417 70.33 36.10 -20.64
N PRO A 418 70.53 34.80 -20.80
CA PRO A 418 71.45 34.03 -19.95
C PRO A 418 72.81 34.68 -20.01
N PRO A 419 73.56 34.68 -18.92
CA PRO A 419 74.94 35.21 -18.94
C PRO A 419 75.74 34.55 -20.07
N PRO A 420 76.66 35.22 -20.65
CA PRO A 420 77.42 34.74 -21.84
C PRO A 420 77.93 33.32 -21.76
N SER A 421 78.18 32.84 -20.53
CA SER A 421 78.65 31.48 -20.22
C SER A 421 77.58 30.40 -20.40
N LEU A 422 76.27 30.76 -20.50
CA LEU A 422 75.14 29.84 -20.64
C LEU A 422 74.40 29.95 -21.97
N ARG A 423 74.99 30.65 -22.96
CA ARG A 423 74.45 30.72 -24.32
C ARG A 423 74.61 29.41 -25.02
N ILE A 424 73.60 28.55 -25.02
CA ILE A 424 73.48 27.37 -25.87
C ILE A 424 73.29 27.89 -27.29
N LYS A 425 74.21 27.52 -28.23
CA LYS A 425 74.03 27.75 -29.67
C LYS A 425 72.74 27.01 -30.12
N ALA A 426 71.60 27.67 -30.08
CA ALA A 426 70.40 27.22 -30.72
C ALA A 426 70.52 27.64 -32.21
N SER A 427 70.65 26.69 -33.07
CA SER A 427 70.54 26.89 -34.53
C SER A 427 69.06 27.28 -34.84
N GLY A 428 68.89 28.55 -35.25
CA GLY A 428 67.62 29.04 -35.83
C GLY A 428 66.75 29.83 -34.86
N SER A 429 66.73 31.14 -35.04
CA SER A 429 65.86 32.22 -34.62
C SER A 429 64.75 31.94 -33.60
N SER A 430 64.95 32.62 -32.54
CA SER A 430 64.09 33.25 -31.57
C SER A 430 64.48 32.92 -30.13
N SER A 431 64.70 33.96 -29.40
CA SER A 431 65.15 34.03 -28.03
C SER A 431 64.07 33.61 -27.00
N GLY A 432 63.87 32.30 -26.81
CA GLY A 432 63.00 31.82 -25.79
C GLY A 432 63.12 30.33 -25.53
N HIS A 433 62.80 29.85 -24.33
CA HIS A 433 62.72 28.42 -24.06
C HIS A 433 61.59 27.80 -24.89
N PRO A 434 61.84 26.63 -25.53
CA PRO A 434 60.82 25.94 -26.28
C PRO A 434 59.87 25.26 -25.32
N ILE A 435 58.86 25.98 -24.83
CA ILE A 435 57.87 25.48 -23.89
C ILE A 435 56.88 24.49 -24.51
N ASP A 436 57.05 24.15 -25.75
CA ASP A 436 56.27 23.16 -26.51
C ASP A 436 57.12 22.07 -27.16
N ARG A 437 58.40 22.16 -27.02
CA ARG A 437 59.43 21.28 -27.67
C ARG A 437 60.46 20.86 -26.65
N GLY A 438 60.99 19.67 -26.82
CA GLY A 438 62.05 19.14 -25.93
C GLY A 438 61.45 18.54 -24.63
N ASP A 439 62.30 17.79 -23.97
CA ASP A 439 61.94 17.10 -22.74
C ASP A 439 62.26 17.98 -21.52
N ASP A 440 61.49 17.87 -20.49
CA ASP A 440 61.71 18.55 -19.22
C ASP A 440 62.81 17.84 -18.43
N PRO A 441 63.99 18.48 -18.25
CA PRO A 441 65.15 17.82 -17.65
C PRO A 441 65.00 17.48 -16.19
N LYS A 442 64.00 18.07 -15.51
CA LYS A 442 63.69 17.83 -14.10
C LYS A 442 62.50 16.90 -13.90
N ARG A 443 61.78 16.60 -14.98
CA ARG A 443 60.61 15.73 -14.94
C ARG A 443 60.64 14.76 -16.11
N PRO A 444 61.35 13.65 -15.98
CA PRO A 444 61.52 12.64 -17.07
C PRO A 444 60.13 12.19 -17.60
N GLY A 445 60.07 12.05 -18.95
CA GLY A 445 58.84 11.66 -19.63
C GLY A 445 57.80 12.77 -19.80
N ARG A 446 58.12 14.03 -19.43
CA ARG A 446 57.27 15.20 -19.70
C ARG A 446 57.94 16.14 -20.69
N LYS A 447 57.14 16.77 -21.52
CA LYS A 447 57.61 17.86 -22.37
C LYS A 447 57.77 19.15 -21.57
N MET A 448 58.69 20.01 -22.00
CA MET A 448 58.88 21.34 -21.42
C MET A 448 57.60 22.15 -21.58
N ALA A 449 57.13 22.74 -20.52
CA ALA A 449 55.88 23.49 -20.45
C ALA A 449 55.98 24.65 -19.43
N CYS A 450 55.02 25.56 -19.40
CA CYS A 450 54.94 26.61 -18.39
C CYS A 450 55.11 26.05 -16.97
N VAL A 451 54.47 24.92 -16.72
CA VAL A 451 54.53 24.23 -15.42
C VAL A 451 55.88 23.54 -15.15
N SER A 452 56.84 23.59 -16.07
CA SER A 452 58.21 23.15 -15.80
C SER A 452 58.91 24.11 -14.84
N CYS A 453 58.65 25.40 -15.00
CA CYS A 453 59.21 26.48 -14.18
C CYS A 453 58.25 27.01 -13.14
N HIS A 454 56.96 27.03 -13.42
CA HIS A 454 55.94 27.61 -12.55
C HIS A 454 55.04 26.54 -11.87
N ASN A 455 54.68 26.80 -10.62
CA ASN A 455 53.60 26.07 -9.95
C ASN A 455 52.27 26.87 -10.14
N PRO A 456 51.28 26.35 -10.88
CA PRO A 456 50.07 27.10 -11.20
C PRO A 456 49.16 27.34 -10.03
N HIS A 457 49.35 26.70 -8.88
CA HIS A 457 48.55 26.86 -7.70
C HIS A 457 49.16 27.86 -6.72
N SER A 458 50.27 27.55 -6.14
CA SER A 458 50.99 28.43 -5.23
C SER A 458 52.47 28.06 -5.15
N SER A 459 53.28 28.99 -4.66
CA SER A 459 54.72 28.81 -4.48
C SER A 459 55.23 29.69 -3.34
N ASP A 460 56.34 29.32 -2.77
CA ASP A 460 57.08 30.20 -1.84
C ASP A 460 57.91 31.26 -2.52
N TRP A 461 57.98 31.21 -3.84
CA TRP A 461 58.85 32.06 -4.65
C TRP A 461 58.05 33.02 -5.56
N LYS A 462 58.53 34.24 -5.66
CA LYS A 462 57.95 35.28 -6.51
C LYS A 462 57.82 34.76 -7.95
N GLY A 463 56.75 35.16 -8.65
CA GLY A 463 56.48 34.64 -10.00
C GLY A 463 55.99 33.18 -10.04
N LEU A 464 55.58 32.61 -8.91
CA LEU A 464 55.12 31.23 -8.78
C LEU A 464 56.19 30.21 -9.23
N PHE A 465 57.44 30.51 -9.05
CA PHE A 465 58.52 29.60 -9.45
C PHE A 465 58.47 28.32 -8.61
N ARG A 466 58.73 27.22 -9.26
CA ARG A 466 58.75 25.88 -8.67
C ARG A 466 60.00 25.64 -7.83
N TYR A 467 61.07 26.34 -8.13
CA TYR A 467 62.35 26.23 -7.47
C TYR A 467 62.78 27.58 -6.85
N LYS A 468 63.65 27.53 -5.87
CA LYS A 468 64.22 28.74 -5.27
C LYS A 468 64.86 29.59 -6.34
N ALA A 469 64.40 30.81 -6.49
CA ALA A 469 64.99 31.78 -7.43
C ALA A 469 64.70 33.18 -6.84
N ASP A 470 65.78 33.82 -6.42
CA ASP A 470 65.73 35.22 -5.94
C ASP A 470 65.72 36.18 -7.14
N LYS A 471 66.38 35.74 -8.23
CA LYS A 471 66.35 36.42 -9.54
C LYS A 471 65.97 35.43 -10.62
N PRO A 472 65.31 35.87 -11.73
CA PRO A 472 64.91 34.95 -12.83
C PRO A 472 66.05 34.11 -13.36
N ALA A 473 67.31 34.62 -13.37
CA ALA A 473 68.49 33.89 -13.80
C ALA A 473 68.79 32.66 -12.92
N ASP A 474 68.52 32.69 -11.66
CA ASP A 474 68.77 31.59 -10.73
C ASP A 474 67.96 30.34 -11.11
N LEU A 475 66.78 30.53 -11.74
CA LEU A 475 65.93 29.44 -12.19
C LEU A 475 66.63 28.58 -13.28
N CYS A 476 67.44 29.22 -14.11
CA CYS A 476 68.19 28.55 -15.19
C CYS A 476 69.16 27.50 -14.63
N GLN A 477 69.78 27.77 -13.49
CA GLN A 477 70.82 26.93 -12.85
C GLN A 477 70.22 25.59 -12.34
N HIS A 478 68.93 25.48 -12.19
CA HIS A 478 68.26 24.22 -11.80
C HIS A 478 68.28 23.18 -12.92
N CYS A 479 68.37 23.60 -14.17
CA CYS A 479 68.42 22.72 -15.36
C CYS A 479 69.72 22.79 -16.12
N HIS A 480 70.34 23.95 -16.18
CA HIS A 480 71.67 24.19 -16.85
C HIS A 480 72.75 24.24 -15.76
N ARG A 481 73.50 23.17 -15.71
CA ARG A 481 74.76 23.09 -14.88
C ARG A 481 75.95 23.17 -15.75
#